data_e4b61457ab25873dffb48a5dc8c2adca
#
_entry.id   e4b61457ab25873dffb48a5dc8c2adca
#
_cell.length_a   1.000
_cell.length_b   1.000
_cell.length_c   1.000
_cell.angle_alpha   90.00
_cell.angle_beta   90.00
_cell.angle_gamma   90.00
#
_symmetry.space_group_name_H-M   'P 1'
#
loop_
_entity.id
_entity.type
_entity.pdbx_description
1 polymer ?
#
loop_
_entity_poly.entity_id
_entity_poly.type
_entity_poly.pdbx_seq_one_letter_code
_entity_poly.pdbx_strand_id
1 'polypeptide(L)'
;MIKKLIHQATTLFVASVIATAALAAETVTVGGKFFTEQYILSEMTTQLLQAHSIPVKQITGMGSSLVRKAQENGEIDLYWEYTGTALIVYNKVTEQLSPKQTYNRVKELDGKKGLVWLKPSNANNTFALAVRKQDVAGNGLHTLSDLADAYRNKKEIKMAGTAEFIGRSDGIKNLQKAYDFRVPRSQLKSMEAGLTYTALKDGLVDVALVYATDGRIAAFDFELLKDDKQFFPSYAVVPVIRKETLEQYPELEVILNQLSVKLDDATMQRLNARVDIDKKSVRTVAAEFLTANNLL
;
A
#
# COMPACT_ATOMS: atom_id res chain seq x y z
N MET A 1 -52.58 -81.09 9.52
CA MET A 1 -52.49 -79.89 8.63
C MET A 1 -51.92 -78.73 9.41
N ILE A 2 -50.65 -78.54 9.32
CA ILE A 2 -49.93 -77.52 10.14
C ILE A 2 -49.37 -76.51 9.14
N LYS A 3 -49.92 -75.28 9.14
CA LYS A 3 -49.41 -74.18 8.36
C LYS A 3 -48.26 -73.55 9.11
N LYS A 4 -47.05 -73.60 8.56
CA LYS A 4 -45.89 -72.85 9.01
C LYS A 4 -46.01 -71.40 8.57
N LEU A 5 -46.06 -70.46 9.49
CA LEU A 5 -45.85 -69.05 9.30
C LEU A 5 -44.35 -68.79 9.26
N ILE A 6 -43.88 -68.30 8.14
CA ILE A 6 -42.51 -67.78 8.00
C ILE A 6 -42.59 -66.26 8.25
N HIS A 7 -41.97 -65.84 9.36
CA HIS A 7 -41.73 -64.40 9.60
C HIS A 7 -40.47 -63.97 8.85
N GLN A 8 -40.63 -63.13 7.82
CA GLN A 8 -39.54 -62.41 7.22
C GLN A 8 -39.33 -61.12 8.02
N ALA A 9 -38.22 -61.05 8.74
CA ALA A 9 -37.75 -59.85 9.39
C ALA A 9 -37.02 -58.99 8.30
N THR A 10 -37.66 -57.94 7.86
CA THR A 10 -37.06 -56.96 6.95
C THR A 10 -36.25 -56.00 7.80
N THR A 11 -34.93 -56.16 7.79
CA THR A 11 -34.00 -55.22 8.43
C THR A 11 -33.87 -53.97 7.53
N LEU A 12 -34.47 -52.86 7.93
CA LEU A 12 -34.28 -51.55 7.31
C LEU A 12 -32.91 -51.03 7.71
N PHE A 13 -31.97 -51.03 6.75
CA PHE A 13 -30.67 -50.37 6.89
C PHE A 13 -30.85 -48.91 6.56
N VAL A 14 -31.05 -48.06 7.58
CA VAL A 14 -31.02 -46.58 7.39
C VAL A 14 -29.58 -46.15 7.25
N ALA A 15 -29.11 -46.01 6.03
CA ALA A 15 -27.84 -45.36 5.75
C ALA A 15 -28.01 -43.86 6.01
N SER A 16 -27.55 -43.38 7.18
CA SER A 16 -27.39 -41.94 7.45
C SER A 16 -26.28 -41.40 6.58
N VAL A 17 -26.65 -40.79 5.45
CA VAL A 17 -25.75 -39.98 4.65
C VAL A 17 -25.53 -38.69 5.44
N ILE A 18 -24.44 -38.63 6.20
CA ILE A 18 -23.92 -37.37 6.76
C ILE A 18 -23.38 -36.60 5.56
N ALA A 19 -24.23 -35.77 4.99
CA ALA A 19 -23.80 -34.75 4.06
C ALA A 19 -22.98 -33.73 4.86
N THR A 20 -21.67 -33.92 4.92
CA THR A 20 -20.74 -32.83 5.27
C THR A 20 -20.92 -31.77 4.18
N ALA A 21 -21.75 -30.77 4.47
CA ALA A 21 -21.72 -29.54 3.71
C ALA A 21 -20.28 -29.00 3.86
N ALA A 22 -19.44 -29.28 2.87
CA ALA A 22 -18.20 -28.56 2.71
C ALA A 22 -18.64 -27.10 2.54
N LEU A 23 -18.51 -26.30 3.62
CA LEU A 23 -18.61 -24.86 3.49
C LEU A 23 -17.61 -24.49 2.39
N ALA A 24 -18.12 -24.06 1.25
CA ALA A 24 -17.25 -23.56 0.19
C ALA A 24 -16.39 -22.47 0.83
N ALA A 25 -15.06 -22.65 0.79
CA ALA A 25 -14.13 -21.68 1.34
C ALA A 25 -14.42 -20.32 0.69
N GLU A 26 -14.69 -19.30 1.50
CA GLU A 26 -15.00 -17.98 0.98
C GLU A 26 -13.76 -17.41 0.28
N THR A 27 -13.97 -16.75 -0.86
CA THR A 27 -12.88 -16.20 -1.66
C THR A 27 -12.34 -14.93 -0.99
N VAL A 28 -11.07 -14.93 -0.62
CA VAL A 28 -10.40 -13.75 -0.07
C VAL A 28 -10.18 -12.71 -1.17
N THR A 29 -10.67 -11.50 -0.95
CA THR A 29 -10.50 -10.38 -1.89
C THR A 29 -9.29 -9.53 -1.48
N VAL A 30 -8.23 -9.58 -2.28
CA VAL A 30 -7.02 -8.76 -2.10
C VAL A 30 -7.19 -7.43 -2.83
N GLY A 31 -7.12 -6.34 -2.09
CA GLY A 31 -7.18 -4.98 -2.61
C GLY A 31 -5.81 -4.38 -2.97
N GLY A 32 -5.84 -3.28 -3.73
CA GLY A 32 -4.62 -2.49 -3.99
C GLY A 32 -4.91 -1.10 -4.53
N LYS A 33 -4.01 -0.16 -4.24
CA LYS A 33 -4.09 1.22 -4.74
C LYS A 33 -3.57 1.29 -6.19
N PHE A 34 -3.61 2.49 -6.80
CA PHE A 34 -3.37 2.70 -8.25
C PHE A 34 -1.91 2.99 -8.63
N PHE A 35 -0.92 2.50 -7.89
CA PHE A 35 0.50 2.70 -8.19
C PHE A 35 1.32 1.41 -8.06
N THR A 36 2.47 1.37 -8.70
CA THR A 36 3.29 0.17 -8.95
C THR A 36 3.55 -0.67 -7.71
N GLU A 37 3.97 -0.06 -6.61
CA GLU A 37 4.24 -0.78 -5.35
C GLU A 37 3.00 -1.55 -4.86
N GLN A 38 1.83 -0.96 -4.95
CA GLN A 38 0.59 -1.61 -4.53
C GLN A 38 0.16 -2.74 -5.47
N TYR A 39 0.43 -2.60 -6.77
CA TYR A 39 0.22 -3.70 -7.72
C TYR A 39 1.14 -4.88 -7.41
N ILE A 40 2.42 -4.63 -7.08
CA ILE A 40 3.39 -5.66 -6.71
C ILE A 40 2.98 -6.36 -5.40
N LEU A 41 2.65 -5.59 -4.36
CA LEU A 41 2.23 -6.12 -3.06
C LEU A 41 0.95 -6.96 -3.16
N SER A 42 -0.04 -6.48 -3.90
CA SER A 42 -1.30 -7.20 -4.13
C SER A 42 -1.06 -8.50 -4.91
N GLU A 43 -0.20 -8.47 -5.92
CA GLU A 43 0.12 -9.65 -6.74
C GLU A 43 0.92 -10.68 -5.94
N MET A 44 1.93 -10.25 -5.16
CA MET A 44 2.65 -11.16 -4.25
C MET A 44 1.69 -11.83 -3.26
N THR A 45 0.80 -11.07 -2.68
CA THR A 45 -0.22 -11.60 -1.77
C THR A 45 -1.11 -12.62 -2.48
N THR A 46 -1.59 -12.30 -3.67
CA THR A 46 -2.44 -13.19 -4.47
C THR A 46 -1.73 -14.52 -4.78
N GLN A 47 -0.48 -14.47 -5.23
CA GLN A 47 0.32 -15.67 -5.53
C GLN A 47 0.59 -16.50 -4.26
N LEU A 48 0.86 -15.87 -3.13
CA LEU A 48 1.02 -16.57 -1.84
C LEU A 48 -0.25 -17.30 -1.41
N LEU A 49 -1.39 -16.64 -1.48
CA LEU A 49 -2.67 -17.26 -1.12
C LEU A 49 -2.98 -18.44 -2.04
N GLN A 50 -2.73 -18.31 -3.34
CA GLN A 50 -2.88 -19.40 -4.33
C GLN A 50 -1.97 -20.58 -3.99
N ALA A 51 -0.71 -20.34 -3.63
CA ALA A 51 0.24 -21.38 -3.24
C ALA A 51 -0.20 -22.15 -1.99
N HIS A 52 -0.94 -21.49 -1.09
CA HIS A 52 -1.53 -22.10 0.10
C HIS A 52 -2.97 -22.64 -0.12
N SER A 53 -3.40 -22.76 -1.39
CA SER A 53 -4.74 -23.25 -1.76
C SER A 53 -5.90 -22.43 -1.16
N ILE A 54 -5.69 -21.16 -0.86
CA ILE A 54 -6.72 -20.23 -0.39
C ILE A 54 -7.36 -19.59 -1.62
N PRO A 55 -8.70 -19.72 -1.79
CA PRO A 55 -9.40 -19.06 -2.89
C PRO A 55 -9.21 -17.54 -2.82
N VAL A 56 -8.73 -16.92 -3.90
CA VAL A 56 -8.39 -15.50 -3.90
C VAL A 56 -8.80 -14.82 -5.20
N LYS A 57 -9.28 -13.59 -5.08
CA LYS A 57 -9.45 -12.65 -6.20
C LYS A 57 -8.75 -11.33 -5.88
N GLN A 58 -8.37 -10.60 -6.91
CA GLN A 58 -7.63 -9.34 -6.77
C GLN A 58 -8.44 -8.18 -7.36
N ILE A 59 -8.51 -7.05 -6.64
CA ILE A 59 -9.13 -5.80 -7.10
C ILE A 59 -8.16 -4.66 -6.79
N THR A 60 -7.56 -4.07 -7.82
CA THR A 60 -6.55 -3.02 -7.69
C THR A 60 -6.95 -1.75 -8.45
N GLY A 61 -6.10 -0.72 -8.39
CA GLY A 61 -6.33 0.53 -9.12
C GLY A 61 -7.24 1.52 -8.39
N MET A 62 -7.43 1.35 -7.08
CA MET A 62 -8.28 2.22 -6.28
C MET A 62 -7.51 3.39 -5.66
N GLY A 63 -8.18 4.53 -5.49
CA GLY A 63 -7.67 5.61 -4.63
C GLY A 63 -7.72 5.22 -3.16
N SER A 64 -6.86 5.86 -2.33
CA SER A 64 -6.69 5.52 -0.90
C SER A 64 -8.00 5.51 -0.11
N SER A 65 -8.88 6.50 -0.32
CA SER A 65 -10.17 6.56 0.38
C SER A 65 -11.14 5.47 -0.07
N LEU A 66 -11.08 5.07 -1.35
CA LEU A 66 -11.96 4.05 -1.92
C LEU A 66 -11.60 2.67 -1.41
N VAL A 67 -10.32 2.26 -1.47
CA VAL A 67 -9.88 0.94 -0.99
C VAL A 67 -10.16 0.79 0.50
N ARG A 68 -9.93 1.85 1.29
CA ARG A 68 -10.25 1.84 2.72
C ARG A 68 -11.74 1.60 2.97
N LYS A 69 -12.60 2.32 2.27
CA LYS A 69 -14.06 2.19 2.41
C LYS A 69 -14.55 0.82 1.97
N ALA A 70 -14.00 0.31 0.88
CA ALA A 70 -14.29 -1.04 0.39
C ALA A 70 -13.89 -2.12 1.43
N GLN A 71 -12.77 -1.95 2.15
CA GLN A 71 -12.39 -2.84 3.23
C GLN A 71 -13.33 -2.73 4.44
N GLU A 72 -13.68 -1.53 4.88
CA GLU A 72 -14.61 -1.32 5.98
C GLU A 72 -16.02 -1.88 5.68
N ASN A 73 -16.43 -1.88 4.40
CA ASN A 73 -17.72 -2.43 3.95
C ASN A 73 -17.68 -3.95 3.64
N GLY A 74 -16.52 -4.61 3.67
CA GLY A 74 -16.39 -6.03 3.38
C GLY A 74 -16.31 -6.39 1.89
N GLU A 75 -16.11 -5.41 1.01
CA GLU A 75 -15.87 -5.65 -0.43
C GLU A 75 -14.43 -6.08 -0.70
N ILE A 76 -13.50 -5.72 0.19
CA ILE A 76 -12.09 -6.10 0.22
C ILE A 76 -11.77 -6.67 1.59
N ASP A 77 -11.09 -7.81 1.62
CA ASP A 77 -10.72 -8.50 2.83
C ASP A 77 -9.38 -8.05 3.39
N LEU A 78 -8.40 -7.84 2.53
CA LEU A 78 -7.07 -7.39 2.91
C LEU A 78 -6.42 -6.54 1.82
N TYR A 79 -5.57 -5.60 2.23
CA TYR A 79 -4.65 -4.87 1.38
C TYR A 79 -3.46 -4.35 2.19
N TRP A 80 -2.44 -3.85 1.51
CA TRP A 80 -1.30 -3.22 2.16
C TRP A 80 -1.55 -1.72 2.34
N GLU A 81 -1.52 -1.29 3.60
CA GLU A 81 -1.75 0.11 3.95
C GLU A 81 -0.49 0.74 4.56
N TYR A 82 -0.48 2.06 4.62
CA TYR A 82 0.61 2.87 5.14
C TYR A 82 0.19 3.52 6.45
N THR A 83 1.04 3.38 7.47
CA THR A 83 0.72 3.84 8.83
C THR A 83 0.37 5.32 8.88
N GLY A 84 1.11 6.19 8.19
CA GLY A 84 0.82 7.63 8.12
C GLY A 84 -0.50 7.97 7.44
N THR A 85 -0.84 7.26 6.36
CA THR A 85 -2.15 7.43 5.70
C THR A 85 -3.29 7.09 6.64
N ALA A 86 -3.21 5.93 7.31
CA ALA A 86 -4.25 5.52 8.25
C ALA A 86 -4.36 6.48 9.44
N LEU A 87 -3.24 6.95 9.98
CA LEU A 87 -3.24 7.90 11.08
C LEU A 87 -3.93 9.21 10.71
N ILE A 88 -3.44 9.87 9.66
CA ILE A 88 -3.83 11.25 9.34
C ILE A 88 -5.10 11.29 8.51
N VAL A 89 -5.20 10.46 7.46
CA VAL A 89 -6.31 10.58 6.50
C VAL A 89 -7.58 9.90 7.00
N TYR A 90 -7.46 8.70 7.59
CA TYR A 90 -8.65 7.94 8.01
C TYR A 90 -9.05 8.18 9.46
N ASN A 91 -8.05 8.24 10.35
CA ASN A 91 -8.31 8.40 11.79
C ASN A 91 -8.21 9.86 12.26
N LYS A 92 -7.84 10.82 11.38
CA LYS A 92 -7.79 12.26 11.66
C LYS A 92 -6.89 12.66 12.83
N VAL A 93 -5.90 11.85 13.14
CA VAL A 93 -4.88 12.14 14.17
C VAL A 93 -3.81 13.03 13.53
N THR A 94 -3.60 14.22 14.08
CA THR A 94 -2.62 15.21 13.56
C THR A 94 -1.41 15.37 14.46
N GLU A 95 -1.35 14.63 15.56
CA GLU A 95 -0.23 14.61 16.47
C GLU A 95 1.00 13.98 15.80
N GLN A 96 2.18 14.59 16.02
CA GLN A 96 3.44 13.99 15.56
C GLN A 96 3.82 12.83 16.47
N LEU A 97 3.88 11.64 15.90
CA LEU A 97 4.20 10.41 16.60
C LEU A 97 5.44 9.74 15.97
N SER A 98 6.24 9.09 16.81
CA SER A 98 7.31 8.23 16.32
C SER A 98 6.75 7.06 15.49
N PRO A 99 7.54 6.41 14.63
CA PRO A 99 7.06 5.29 13.78
C PRO A 99 6.36 4.20 14.59
N LYS A 100 6.91 3.81 15.74
CA LYS A 100 6.30 2.81 16.63
C LYS A 100 4.98 3.28 17.24
N GLN A 101 4.92 4.55 17.68
CA GLN A 101 3.69 5.11 18.22
C GLN A 101 2.62 5.25 17.14
N THR A 102 2.99 5.65 15.91
CA THR A 102 2.10 5.71 14.76
C THR A 102 1.46 4.34 14.48
N TYR A 103 2.28 3.27 14.38
CA TYR A 103 1.78 1.91 14.17
C TYR A 103 0.84 1.47 15.30
N ASN A 104 1.22 1.63 16.56
CA ASN A 104 0.40 1.22 17.70
C ASN A 104 -0.93 1.99 17.72
N ARG A 105 -0.90 3.28 17.40
CA ARG A 105 -2.09 4.13 17.39
C ARG A 105 -3.08 3.74 16.30
N VAL A 106 -2.61 3.49 15.07
CA VAL A 106 -3.51 3.04 14.00
C VAL A 106 -4.05 1.64 14.27
N LYS A 107 -3.23 0.73 14.79
CA LYS A 107 -3.67 -0.62 15.19
C LYS A 107 -4.79 -0.57 16.22
N GLU A 108 -4.69 0.30 17.23
CA GLU A 108 -5.73 0.50 18.25
C GLU A 108 -7.03 1.06 17.64
N LEU A 109 -6.90 2.14 16.86
CA LEU A 109 -8.07 2.85 16.31
C LEU A 109 -8.82 2.01 15.28
N ASP A 110 -8.10 1.33 14.41
CA ASP A 110 -8.66 0.50 13.34
C ASP A 110 -9.15 -0.85 13.88
N GLY A 111 -8.56 -1.36 14.96
CA GLY A 111 -9.05 -2.54 15.67
C GLY A 111 -10.50 -2.38 16.15
N LYS A 112 -10.90 -1.17 16.53
CA LYS A 112 -12.29 -0.82 16.90
C LYS A 112 -13.26 -0.89 15.70
N LYS A 113 -12.71 -0.90 14.48
CA LYS A 113 -13.45 -1.01 13.22
C LYS A 113 -13.37 -2.41 12.61
N GLY A 114 -12.88 -3.40 13.36
CA GLY A 114 -12.71 -4.77 12.86
C GLY A 114 -11.54 -4.96 11.89
N LEU A 115 -10.56 -4.05 11.87
CA LEU A 115 -9.39 -4.15 11.01
C LEU A 115 -8.14 -4.51 11.83
N VAL A 116 -7.47 -5.58 11.43
CA VAL A 116 -6.29 -6.12 12.11
C VAL A 116 -5.04 -5.71 11.33
N TRP A 117 -4.17 -4.94 11.98
CA TRP A 117 -2.85 -4.57 11.49
C TRP A 117 -1.85 -5.65 11.86
N LEU A 118 -1.29 -6.33 10.87
CA LEU A 118 -0.28 -7.36 11.06
C LEU A 118 1.11 -6.74 11.31
N LYS A 119 2.20 -7.52 11.23
CA LYS A 119 3.56 -6.98 11.44
C LYS A 119 3.91 -5.99 10.33
N PRO A 120 4.43 -4.81 10.68
CA PRO A 120 4.90 -3.87 9.68
C PRO A 120 6.14 -4.41 8.97
N SER A 121 6.29 -4.06 7.71
CA SER A 121 7.55 -4.22 6.99
C SER A 121 8.57 -3.17 7.46
N ASN A 122 9.81 -3.32 6.99
CA ASN A 122 10.84 -2.29 7.16
C ASN A 122 10.83 -1.25 6.03
N ALA A 123 9.86 -1.32 5.12
CA ALA A 123 9.69 -0.34 4.06
C ALA A 123 8.87 0.86 4.54
N ASN A 124 9.38 2.06 4.29
CA ASN A 124 8.77 3.34 4.64
C ASN A 124 8.54 4.18 3.38
N ASN A 125 7.39 4.01 2.75
CA ASN A 125 7.06 4.71 1.51
C ASN A 125 6.51 6.12 1.77
N THR A 126 7.33 7.00 2.31
CA THR A 126 6.95 8.39 2.59
C THR A 126 6.81 9.21 1.30
N PHE A 127 5.95 10.22 1.35
CA PHE A 127 6.01 11.31 0.37
C PHE A 127 7.35 12.05 0.47
N ALA A 128 7.88 12.44 -0.67
CA ALA A 128 9.02 13.35 -0.76
C ALA A 128 8.83 14.29 -1.95
N LEU A 129 9.51 15.42 -1.92
CA LEU A 129 9.67 16.28 -3.08
C LEU A 129 11.08 16.11 -3.64
N ALA A 130 11.18 15.97 -4.94
CA ALA A 130 12.45 15.74 -5.64
C ALA A 130 12.74 16.83 -6.65
N VAL A 131 14.01 17.05 -6.92
CA VAL A 131 14.57 17.89 -7.97
C VAL A 131 15.54 17.07 -8.82
N ARG A 132 15.85 17.52 -10.04
CA ARG A 132 16.96 16.92 -10.80
C ARG A 132 18.28 17.30 -10.13
N LYS A 133 19.15 16.32 -9.89
CA LYS A 133 20.43 16.53 -9.20
C LYS A 133 21.32 17.54 -9.92
N GLN A 134 21.31 17.53 -11.25
CA GLN A 134 22.05 18.50 -12.06
C GLN A 134 21.66 19.98 -11.81
N ASP A 135 20.44 20.23 -11.35
CA ASP A 135 19.92 21.59 -11.14
C ASP A 135 20.20 22.10 -9.72
N VAL A 136 20.58 21.22 -8.78
CA VAL A 136 20.77 21.56 -7.35
C VAL A 136 21.82 22.64 -7.16
N ALA A 137 22.94 22.53 -7.87
CA ALA A 137 24.03 23.54 -7.80
C ALA A 137 23.59 24.94 -8.26
N GLY A 138 22.66 25.03 -9.20
CA GLY A 138 22.16 26.30 -9.75
C GLY A 138 20.97 26.89 -9.00
N ASN A 139 20.09 26.05 -8.47
CA ASN A 139 18.86 26.50 -7.78
C ASN A 139 18.97 26.55 -6.25
N GLY A 140 19.96 25.84 -5.66
CA GLY A 140 20.22 25.82 -4.22
C GLY A 140 19.15 25.09 -3.41
N LEU A 141 18.38 24.17 -4.03
CA LEU A 141 17.30 23.45 -3.36
C LEU A 141 17.82 22.11 -2.79
N HIS A 142 18.04 22.04 -1.49
CA HIS A 142 18.45 20.83 -0.76
C HIS A 142 17.42 20.39 0.28
N THR A 143 16.63 21.34 0.77
CA THR A 143 15.65 21.10 1.83
C THR A 143 14.27 21.64 1.44
N LEU A 144 13.25 21.20 2.16
CA LEU A 144 11.91 21.79 2.00
C LEU A 144 11.88 23.25 2.49
N SER A 145 12.75 23.62 3.42
CA SER A 145 12.92 25.04 3.80
C SER A 145 13.49 25.87 2.67
N ASP A 146 14.49 25.37 1.91
CA ASP A 146 15.03 26.10 0.73
C ASP A 146 13.95 26.29 -0.33
N LEU A 147 13.13 25.28 -0.58
CA LEU A 147 12.00 25.37 -1.49
C LEU A 147 10.99 26.44 -1.03
N ALA A 148 10.68 26.46 0.26
CA ALA A 148 9.79 27.45 0.85
C ALA A 148 10.35 28.88 0.69
N ASP A 149 11.65 29.08 0.94
CA ASP A 149 12.32 30.35 0.73
C ASP A 149 12.27 30.79 -0.74
N ALA A 150 12.49 29.86 -1.66
CA ALA A 150 12.43 30.16 -3.08
C ALA A 150 11.02 30.67 -3.49
N TYR A 151 9.95 30.05 -2.99
CA TYR A 151 8.58 30.54 -3.25
C TYR A 151 8.28 31.87 -2.56
N ARG A 152 8.76 32.10 -1.33
CA ARG A 152 8.63 33.40 -0.63
C ARG A 152 9.33 34.52 -1.41
N ASN A 153 10.49 34.22 -2.02
CA ASN A 153 11.25 35.13 -2.88
C ASN A 153 10.70 35.20 -4.31
N LYS A 154 9.48 34.67 -4.56
CA LYS A 154 8.78 34.73 -5.85
C LYS A 154 9.56 34.10 -7.02
N LYS A 155 10.43 33.10 -6.75
CA LYS A 155 11.03 32.34 -7.83
C LYS A 155 9.94 31.56 -8.59
N GLU A 156 10.05 31.51 -9.90
CA GLU A 156 9.17 30.71 -10.74
C GLU A 156 9.60 29.25 -10.68
N ILE A 157 8.90 28.45 -9.88
CA ILE A 157 9.16 27.00 -9.69
C ILE A 157 7.88 26.24 -10.02
N LYS A 158 7.90 25.44 -11.08
CA LYS A 158 6.80 24.55 -11.46
C LYS A 158 6.88 23.27 -10.63
N MET A 159 5.80 22.93 -9.97
CA MET A 159 5.69 21.72 -9.15
C MET A 159 4.66 20.75 -9.73
N ALA A 160 5.00 19.46 -9.77
CA ALA A 160 4.05 18.39 -10.06
C ALA A 160 3.67 17.62 -8.80
N GLY A 161 2.40 17.26 -8.68
CA GLY A 161 1.88 16.38 -7.64
C GLY A 161 0.67 15.59 -8.11
N THR A 162 0.29 14.56 -7.37
CA THR A 162 -0.95 13.82 -7.65
C THR A 162 -2.17 14.56 -7.11
N ALA A 163 -3.34 14.24 -7.65
CA ALA A 163 -4.60 14.78 -7.13
C ALA A 163 -4.79 14.42 -5.64
N GLU A 164 -4.37 13.21 -5.21
CA GLU A 164 -4.39 12.81 -3.80
C GLU A 164 -3.50 13.71 -2.95
N PHE A 165 -2.24 13.92 -3.31
CA PHE A 165 -1.33 14.79 -2.57
C PHE A 165 -1.83 16.23 -2.47
N ILE A 166 -2.48 16.72 -3.52
CA ILE A 166 -3.07 18.06 -3.54
C ILE A 166 -4.28 18.16 -2.60
N GLY A 167 -5.09 17.11 -2.51
CA GLY A 167 -6.35 17.10 -1.75
C GLY A 167 -6.25 16.61 -0.30
N ARG A 168 -5.22 15.83 0.04
CA ARG A 168 -5.09 15.17 1.35
C ARG A 168 -4.64 16.12 2.45
N SER A 169 -4.99 15.76 3.70
CA SER A 169 -4.55 16.51 4.90
C SER A 169 -3.06 16.38 5.21
N ASP A 170 -2.40 15.32 4.75
CA ASP A 170 -0.94 15.13 4.81
C ASP A 170 -0.22 15.55 3.51
N GLY A 171 -0.89 16.32 2.67
CA GLY A 171 -0.38 16.78 1.38
C GLY A 171 0.02 18.25 1.34
N ILE A 172 0.07 18.81 0.10
CA ILE A 172 0.64 20.14 -0.19
C ILE A 172 0.04 21.27 0.64
N LYS A 173 -1.26 21.23 0.94
CA LYS A 173 -1.93 22.30 1.69
C LYS A 173 -1.35 22.50 3.09
N ASN A 174 -1.13 21.40 3.82
CA ASN A 174 -0.58 21.45 5.17
C ASN A 174 0.95 21.53 5.16
N LEU A 175 1.61 20.98 4.13
CA LEU A 175 3.04 21.20 3.89
C LEU A 175 3.33 22.70 3.75
N GLN A 176 2.56 23.43 2.94
CA GLN A 176 2.66 24.87 2.78
C GLN A 176 2.50 25.64 4.09
N LYS A 177 1.59 25.19 4.98
CA LYS A 177 1.44 25.78 6.32
C LYS A 177 2.64 25.51 7.22
N ALA A 178 3.15 24.26 7.24
CA ALA A 178 4.27 23.86 8.08
C ALA A 178 5.56 24.62 7.73
N TYR A 179 5.77 24.85 6.43
CA TYR A 179 6.97 25.51 5.92
C TYR A 179 6.77 26.99 5.57
N ASP A 180 5.56 27.55 5.81
CA ASP A 180 5.20 28.94 5.58
C ASP A 180 5.51 29.41 4.15
N PHE A 181 4.93 28.74 3.19
CA PHE A 181 5.03 29.15 1.77
C PHE A 181 3.72 28.88 1.02
N ARG A 182 3.66 29.34 -0.23
CA ARG A 182 2.52 29.09 -1.11
C ARG A 182 2.99 28.81 -2.54
N VAL A 183 2.55 27.70 -3.10
CA VAL A 183 2.69 27.41 -4.53
C VAL A 183 1.57 28.12 -5.29
N PRO A 184 1.89 29.04 -6.22
CA PRO A 184 0.87 29.65 -7.08
C PRO A 184 0.15 28.57 -7.90
N ARG A 185 -1.17 28.73 -8.09
CA ARG A 185 -1.98 27.76 -8.82
C ARG A 185 -1.48 27.51 -10.25
N SER A 186 -0.94 28.53 -10.91
CA SER A 186 -0.33 28.42 -12.25
C SER A 186 0.91 27.52 -12.28
N GLN A 187 1.61 27.42 -11.15
CA GLN A 187 2.85 26.65 -11.00
C GLN A 187 2.62 25.21 -10.47
N LEU A 188 1.41 24.89 -9.97
CA LEU A 188 1.08 23.55 -9.47
C LEU A 188 0.37 22.75 -10.57
N LYS A 189 0.96 21.64 -10.97
CA LYS A 189 0.42 20.71 -11.96
C LYS A 189 -0.04 19.42 -11.30
N SER A 190 -1.30 19.04 -11.53
CA SER A 190 -1.84 17.75 -11.11
C SER A 190 -1.68 16.73 -12.22
N MET A 191 -1.10 15.57 -11.90
CA MET A 191 -0.92 14.48 -12.86
C MET A 191 -0.87 13.12 -12.16
N GLU A 192 -0.91 12.04 -12.91
CA GLU A 192 -0.78 10.68 -12.40
C GLU A 192 0.60 10.46 -11.75
N ALA A 193 0.66 9.57 -10.75
CA ALA A 193 1.85 9.31 -9.95
C ALA A 193 3.10 9.02 -10.79
N GLY A 194 2.97 8.17 -11.83
CA GLY A 194 4.09 7.86 -12.73
C GLY A 194 4.56 9.03 -13.58
N LEU A 195 3.65 9.94 -13.93
CA LEU A 195 3.96 11.09 -14.78
C LEU A 195 4.71 12.19 -14.05
N THR A 196 4.63 12.28 -12.72
CA THR A 196 5.40 13.27 -11.94
C THR A 196 6.91 13.09 -12.15
N TYR A 197 7.38 11.84 -12.18
CA TYR A 197 8.78 11.50 -12.42
C TYR A 197 9.24 11.86 -13.84
N THR A 198 8.44 11.51 -14.84
CA THR A 198 8.73 11.83 -16.23
C THR A 198 8.76 13.34 -16.47
N ALA A 199 7.77 14.06 -15.92
CA ALA A 199 7.71 15.52 -16.03
C ALA A 199 8.93 16.20 -15.39
N LEU A 200 9.42 15.69 -14.26
CA LEU A 200 10.64 16.18 -13.62
C LEU A 200 11.86 15.85 -14.46
N LYS A 201 12.01 14.61 -14.92
CA LYS A 201 13.12 14.17 -15.78
C LYS A 201 13.23 15.02 -17.05
N ASP A 202 12.11 15.26 -17.71
CA ASP A 202 12.05 15.96 -18.99
C ASP A 202 12.08 17.51 -18.85
N GLY A 203 12.20 18.03 -17.62
CA GLY A 203 12.28 19.49 -17.37
C GLY A 203 10.95 20.23 -17.54
N LEU A 204 9.82 19.54 -17.60
CA LEU A 204 8.49 20.15 -17.68
C LEU A 204 8.08 20.80 -16.35
N VAL A 205 8.66 20.30 -15.25
CA VAL A 205 8.56 20.84 -13.89
C VAL A 205 9.94 20.88 -13.25
N ASP A 206 10.08 21.69 -12.19
CA ASP A 206 11.33 21.87 -11.46
C ASP A 206 11.38 21.03 -10.20
N VAL A 207 10.21 20.76 -9.62
CA VAL A 207 10.00 19.96 -8.42
C VAL A 207 8.88 18.97 -8.67
N ALA A 208 9.03 17.75 -8.21
CA ALA A 208 7.95 16.75 -8.29
C ALA A 208 7.74 16.01 -6.99
N LEU A 209 6.48 15.66 -6.72
CA LEU A 209 6.14 14.65 -5.75
C LEU A 209 6.68 13.29 -6.20
N VAL A 210 7.38 12.63 -5.31
CA VAL A 210 7.87 11.26 -5.46
C VAL A 210 7.55 10.44 -4.21
N TYR A 211 7.72 9.12 -4.31
CA TYR A 211 7.57 8.17 -3.20
C TYR A 211 8.93 7.57 -2.88
N ALA A 212 9.32 7.55 -1.61
CA ALA A 212 10.69 7.20 -1.19
C ALA A 212 11.15 5.80 -1.61
N THR A 213 10.24 4.87 -1.82
CA THR A 213 10.54 3.50 -2.28
C THR A 213 10.54 3.34 -3.80
N ASP A 214 10.47 4.45 -4.57
CA ASP A 214 10.40 4.40 -6.03
C ASP A 214 11.80 4.34 -6.66
N GLY A 215 12.05 3.32 -7.45
CA GLY A 215 13.35 3.10 -8.11
C GLY A 215 13.71 4.14 -9.18
N ARG A 216 12.75 4.91 -9.69
CA ARG A 216 12.99 6.00 -10.65
C ARG A 216 13.77 7.15 -10.05
N ILE A 217 13.78 7.30 -8.70
CA ILE A 217 14.60 8.32 -8.03
C ILE A 217 16.08 8.15 -8.41
N ALA A 218 16.60 6.95 -8.20
CA ALA A 218 17.99 6.62 -8.55
C ALA A 218 18.20 6.58 -10.08
N ALA A 219 17.27 5.98 -10.83
CA ALA A 219 17.39 5.79 -12.26
C ALA A 219 17.37 7.11 -13.07
N PHE A 220 16.73 8.15 -12.55
CA PHE A 220 16.64 9.47 -13.19
C PHE A 220 17.56 10.50 -12.54
N ASP A 221 18.43 10.07 -11.64
CA ASP A 221 19.37 10.92 -10.89
C ASP A 221 18.67 12.11 -10.21
N PHE A 222 17.63 11.79 -9.45
CA PHE A 222 16.91 12.78 -8.65
C PHE A 222 17.52 12.93 -7.27
N GLU A 223 17.47 14.14 -6.73
CA GLU A 223 17.77 14.43 -5.33
C GLU A 223 16.48 14.72 -4.57
N LEU A 224 16.34 14.08 -3.42
CA LEU A 224 15.21 14.32 -2.53
C LEU A 224 15.48 15.55 -1.68
N LEU A 225 14.53 16.47 -1.63
CA LEU A 225 14.57 17.58 -0.69
C LEU A 225 14.38 17.05 0.73
N LYS A 226 15.34 17.33 1.61
CA LYS A 226 15.27 16.92 3.01
C LYS A 226 14.08 17.58 3.70
N ASP A 227 13.24 16.78 4.34
CA ASP A 227 12.17 17.26 5.22
C ASP A 227 12.76 17.66 6.59
N ASP A 228 13.33 18.86 6.63
CA ASP A 228 14.10 19.37 7.79
C ASP A 228 13.22 19.76 8.98
N LYS A 229 11.90 19.92 8.78
CA LYS A 229 10.93 20.11 9.87
C LYS A 229 10.14 18.84 10.23
N GLN A 230 10.45 17.70 9.59
CA GLN A 230 9.78 16.40 9.83
C GLN A 230 8.25 16.48 9.70
N PHE A 231 7.78 17.10 8.64
CA PHE A 231 6.36 17.24 8.35
C PHE A 231 5.71 15.89 8.02
N PHE A 232 6.39 15.07 7.21
CA PHE A 232 5.84 13.77 6.81
C PHE A 232 6.02 12.74 7.93
N PRO A 233 4.96 12.05 8.34
CA PRO A 233 5.06 10.95 9.30
C PRO A 233 5.70 9.72 8.67
N SER A 234 5.88 8.66 9.47
CA SER A 234 6.24 7.35 8.94
C SER A 234 5.07 6.76 8.15
N TYR A 235 5.37 6.22 6.97
CA TYR A 235 4.46 5.48 6.11
C TYR A 235 4.92 4.02 5.97
N ALA A 236 5.17 3.36 7.11
CA ALA A 236 5.51 1.94 7.09
C ALA A 236 4.40 1.13 6.40
N VAL A 237 4.83 0.24 5.51
CA VAL A 237 3.93 -0.63 4.72
C VAL A 237 3.51 -1.82 5.58
N VAL A 238 2.20 -2.04 5.73
CA VAL A 238 1.65 -3.06 6.63
C VAL A 238 0.46 -3.76 5.97
N PRO A 239 0.38 -5.11 6.03
CA PRO A 239 -0.82 -5.81 5.61
C PRO A 239 -1.93 -5.59 6.65
N VAL A 240 -3.08 -5.14 6.19
CA VAL A 240 -4.27 -4.90 7.01
C VAL A 240 -5.39 -5.81 6.52
N ILE A 241 -5.94 -6.61 7.43
CA ILE A 241 -6.92 -7.64 7.13
C ILE A 241 -8.18 -7.43 7.98
N ARG A 242 -9.35 -7.75 7.46
CA ARG A 242 -10.58 -7.78 8.23
C ARG A 242 -10.52 -8.88 9.27
N LYS A 243 -11.04 -8.60 10.46
CA LYS A 243 -11.05 -9.54 11.57
C LYS A 243 -11.77 -10.84 11.21
N GLU A 244 -12.92 -10.74 10.55
CA GLU A 244 -13.71 -11.91 10.12
C GLU A 244 -12.92 -12.81 9.16
N THR A 245 -12.21 -12.22 8.22
CA THR A 245 -11.37 -12.97 7.27
C THR A 245 -10.21 -13.65 7.98
N LEU A 246 -9.59 -12.99 8.97
CA LEU A 246 -8.49 -13.57 9.74
C LEU A 246 -8.99 -14.69 10.68
N GLU A 247 -10.21 -14.59 11.22
CA GLU A 247 -10.84 -15.66 12.00
C GLU A 247 -11.14 -16.88 11.14
N GLN A 248 -11.51 -16.69 9.87
CA GLN A 248 -11.77 -17.76 8.91
C GLN A 248 -10.48 -18.40 8.36
N TYR A 249 -9.43 -17.61 8.17
CA TYR A 249 -8.13 -18.02 7.64
C TYR A 249 -7.00 -17.57 8.56
N PRO A 250 -6.84 -18.16 9.76
CA PRO A 250 -5.83 -17.71 10.74
C PRO A 250 -4.39 -17.85 10.26
N GLU A 251 -4.12 -18.73 9.29
CA GLU A 251 -2.81 -18.89 8.64
C GLU A 251 -2.35 -17.66 7.89
N LEU A 252 -3.26 -16.76 7.48
CA LEU A 252 -2.91 -15.51 6.79
C LEU A 252 -1.99 -14.63 7.62
N GLU A 253 -2.10 -14.66 8.95
CA GLU A 253 -1.18 -13.91 9.80
C GLU A 253 0.27 -14.35 9.60
N VAL A 254 0.52 -15.65 9.58
CA VAL A 254 1.87 -16.22 9.42
C VAL A 254 2.38 -15.92 8.01
N ILE A 255 1.58 -16.22 6.99
CA ILE A 255 1.93 -16.06 5.58
C ILE A 255 2.30 -14.59 5.27
N LEU A 256 1.46 -13.65 5.66
CA LEU A 256 1.68 -12.23 5.38
C LEU A 256 2.82 -11.63 6.22
N ASN A 257 3.00 -12.09 7.45
CA ASN A 257 4.13 -11.66 8.28
C ASN A 257 5.47 -12.18 7.74
N GLN A 258 5.52 -13.36 7.12
CA GLN A 258 6.72 -13.87 6.45
C GLN A 258 7.08 -13.02 5.22
N LEU A 259 6.10 -12.56 4.45
CA LEU A 259 6.33 -11.61 3.35
C LEU A 259 6.78 -10.25 3.90
N SER A 260 6.09 -9.73 4.91
CA SER A 260 6.33 -8.40 5.47
C SER A 260 7.80 -8.18 5.88
N VAL A 261 8.42 -9.16 6.55
CA VAL A 261 9.80 -9.04 7.03
C VAL A 261 10.86 -9.06 5.90
N LYS A 262 10.48 -9.43 4.68
CA LYS A 262 11.36 -9.41 3.51
C LYS A 262 11.36 -8.07 2.76
N LEU A 263 10.49 -7.16 3.15
CA LEU A 263 10.28 -5.87 2.48
C LEU A 263 10.97 -4.77 3.29
N ASP A 264 11.94 -4.13 2.66
CA ASP A 264 12.59 -2.89 3.10
C ASP A 264 12.63 -1.88 1.94
N ASP A 265 13.07 -0.66 2.20
CA ASP A 265 13.11 0.42 1.20
C ASP A 265 13.90 0.00 -0.05
N ALA A 266 15.08 -0.59 0.14
CA ALA A 266 15.95 -1.01 -0.97
C ALA A 266 15.32 -2.13 -1.81
N THR A 267 14.64 -3.06 -1.16
CA THR A 267 13.90 -4.13 -1.83
C THR A 267 12.74 -3.56 -2.64
N MET A 268 11.94 -2.68 -2.04
CA MET A 268 10.82 -2.06 -2.75
C MET A 268 11.29 -1.19 -3.92
N GLN A 269 12.36 -0.41 -3.76
CA GLN A 269 12.97 0.35 -4.86
C GLN A 269 13.37 -0.56 -6.03
N ARG A 270 14.04 -1.71 -5.75
CA ARG A 270 14.41 -2.67 -6.80
C ARG A 270 13.19 -3.29 -7.48
N LEU A 271 12.17 -3.69 -6.73
CA LEU A 271 10.95 -4.28 -7.29
C LEU A 271 10.19 -3.27 -8.16
N ASN A 272 10.03 -2.06 -7.68
CA ASN A 272 9.38 -0.96 -8.42
C ASN A 272 10.18 -0.64 -9.71
N ALA A 273 11.51 -0.56 -9.64
CA ALA A 273 12.36 -0.32 -10.81
C ALA A 273 12.18 -1.41 -11.87
N ARG A 274 12.08 -2.67 -11.49
CA ARG A 274 11.88 -3.77 -12.45
C ARG A 274 10.58 -3.64 -13.25
N VAL A 275 9.54 -3.10 -12.64
CA VAL A 275 8.27 -2.83 -13.35
C VAL A 275 8.34 -1.52 -14.12
N ASP A 276 8.73 -0.43 -13.45
CA ASP A 276 8.61 0.93 -14.03
C ASP A 276 9.72 1.25 -15.04
N ILE A 277 10.91 0.66 -14.90
CA ILE A 277 12.07 0.93 -15.74
C ILE A 277 12.35 -0.24 -16.68
N ASP A 278 12.50 -1.47 -16.16
CA ASP A 278 12.82 -2.65 -16.95
C ASP A 278 11.61 -3.20 -17.71
N LYS A 279 10.40 -2.65 -17.47
CA LYS A 279 9.15 -3.01 -18.13
C LYS A 279 8.74 -4.48 -17.94
N LYS A 280 9.21 -5.11 -16.87
CA LYS A 280 8.75 -6.46 -16.52
C LYS A 280 7.30 -6.42 -16.01
N SER A 281 6.56 -7.49 -16.25
CA SER A 281 5.20 -7.58 -15.71
C SER A 281 5.22 -7.65 -14.17
N VAL A 282 4.22 -7.05 -13.53
CA VAL A 282 4.03 -7.14 -12.07
C VAL A 282 4.02 -8.59 -11.61
N ARG A 283 3.31 -9.46 -12.35
CA ARG A 283 3.22 -10.90 -12.07
C ARG A 283 4.59 -11.58 -12.07
N THR A 284 5.43 -11.28 -13.05
CA THR A 284 6.79 -11.84 -13.13
C THR A 284 7.66 -11.37 -11.97
N VAL A 285 7.62 -10.07 -11.67
CA VAL A 285 8.41 -9.49 -10.57
C VAL A 285 8.00 -10.08 -9.22
N ALA A 286 6.69 -10.23 -8.98
CA ALA A 286 6.16 -10.87 -7.77
C ALA A 286 6.62 -12.33 -7.65
N ALA A 287 6.45 -13.16 -8.71
CA ALA A 287 6.81 -14.57 -8.69
C ALA A 287 8.32 -14.78 -8.43
N GLU A 288 9.17 -14.04 -9.15
CA GLU A 288 10.62 -14.13 -8.99
C GLU A 288 11.07 -13.74 -7.58
N PHE A 289 10.46 -12.71 -6.99
CA PHE A 289 10.76 -12.29 -5.62
C PHE A 289 10.34 -13.35 -4.60
N LEU A 290 9.13 -13.86 -4.71
CA LEU A 290 8.60 -14.88 -3.80
C LEU A 290 9.44 -16.16 -3.85
N THR A 291 9.77 -16.64 -5.05
CA THR A 291 10.63 -17.82 -5.26
C THR A 291 12.04 -17.62 -4.67
N ALA A 292 12.66 -16.45 -4.94
CA ALA A 292 14.00 -16.14 -4.42
C ALA A 292 14.07 -16.04 -2.89
N ASN A 293 12.94 -15.84 -2.23
CA ASN A 293 12.83 -15.77 -0.77
C ASN A 293 12.25 -17.03 -0.13
N ASN A 294 12.06 -18.12 -0.89
CA ASN A 294 11.45 -19.39 -0.46
C ASN A 294 10.07 -19.19 0.18
N LEU A 295 9.24 -18.38 -0.45
CA LEU A 295 7.87 -18.11 -0.01
C LEU A 295 6.83 -18.85 -0.87
N LEU A 296 7.23 -19.39 -2.03
CA LEU A 296 6.44 -20.29 -2.90
C LEU A 296 7.00 -21.70 -2.85
#